data_ac6f9ab6024bcec2f49ec978365a08bb
#
_entry.id   ac6f9ab6024bcec2f49ec978365a08bb
#
_cell.length_a   1.000
_cell.length_b   1.000
_cell.length_c   1.000
_cell.angle_alpha   90.00
_cell.angle_beta   90.00
_cell.angle_gamma   90.00
#
_symmetry.space_group_name_H-M   'P 1'
#
loop_
_entity.id
_entity.type
_entity.pdbx_description
1 polymer ?
#
loop_
_entity_poly.entity_id
_entity_poly.type
_entity_poly.pdbx_seq_one_letter_code
_entity_poly.pdbx_strand_id
1 'polypeptide(L)'
;LLVPSYSEILPSETNITTRLTKKINLNIPIVSASMDTVTESKMAISIALKGGIGFVHKNMSIDQQSEQIRKVKRSQSGMIKDPITLGLGSNVKDATSIMKKNQIGGIPIINSSNDLVGIVTNRDLRFQKDHTVSLSEIMTKRLITAKMGITLDEAEKLLKKHKIEKLPITKGNKLVGLITYKDIQKNKAMTDA
;
A
#
# COMPACT_ATOMS: atom_id res chain seq x y z
N LEU A 1 -4.32 37.11 12.56
CA LEU A 1 -3.12 37.42 13.35
C LEU A 1 -3.10 36.55 14.61
N LEU A 2 -1.95 35.95 14.92
CA LEU A 2 -1.73 35.27 16.18
C LEU A 2 -1.17 36.30 17.16
N VAL A 3 -1.82 36.47 18.28
CA VAL A 3 -1.39 37.40 19.34
C VAL A 3 -0.79 36.56 20.47
N PRO A 4 0.47 36.81 20.87
CA PRO A 4 1.07 36.11 22.01
C PRO A 4 0.25 36.38 23.27
N SER A 5 0.06 35.37 24.09
CA SER A 5 -0.64 35.41 25.36
C SER A 5 0.12 34.61 26.39
N TYR A 6 -0.16 34.87 27.65
CA TYR A 6 0.41 34.09 28.75
C TYR A 6 -0.03 32.61 28.64
N SER A 7 0.90 31.68 28.85
CA SER A 7 0.64 30.23 28.84
C SER A 7 1.45 29.54 29.93
N GLU A 8 0.83 28.63 30.63
CA GLU A 8 1.46 27.74 31.62
C GLU A 8 1.79 26.35 31.04
N ILE A 9 1.46 26.13 29.73
CA ILE A 9 1.64 24.85 29.05
C ILE A 9 2.93 24.90 28.23
N LEU A 10 3.78 23.89 28.38
CA LEU A 10 4.96 23.71 27.54
C LEU A 10 4.57 23.34 26.10
N PRO A 11 5.33 23.77 25.09
CA PRO A 11 5.04 23.41 23.69
C PRO A 11 4.88 21.89 23.46
N SER A 12 5.67 21.08 24.16
CA SER A 12 5.61 19.59 24.09
C SER A 12 4.34 18.99 24.70
N GLU A 13 3.63 19.73 25.55
CA GLU A 13 2.40 19.30 26.21
C GLU A 13 1.15 19.80 25.48
N THR A 14 1.34 20.58 24.41
CA THR A 14 0.23 21.16 23.66
C THR A 14 -0.55 20.07 22.90
N ASN A 15 -1.85 19.99 23.17
CA ASN A 15 -2.76 19.15 22.40
C ASN A 15 -3.43 19.94 21.29
N ILE A 16 -3.08 19.62 20.04
CA ILE A 16 -3.59 20.28 18.83
C ILE A 16 -4.66 19.45 18.10
N THR A 17 -5.14 18.35 18.71
CA THR A 17 -6.23 17.57 18.12
C THR A 17 -7.48 18.44 17.94
N THR A 18 -8.15 18.27 16.80
CA THR A 18 -9.34 19.05 16.49
C THR A 18 -10.40 18.19 15.81
N ARG A 19 -11.65 18.63 15.93
CA ARG A 19 -12.77 17.95 15.28
C ARG A 19 -13.14 18.64 13.98
N LEU A 20 -12.93 17.94 12.86
CA LEU A 20 -13.32 18.44 11.54
C LEU A 20 -14.82 18.30 11.30
N THR A 21 -15.40 17.16 11.69
CA THR A 21 -16.84 16.89 11.59
C THR A 21 -17.33 16.12 12.82
N LYS A 22 -18.63 15.85 12.90
CA LYS A 22 -19.20 15.03 14.02
C LYS A 22 -18.55 13.65 14.13
N LYS A 23 -17.96 13.12 13.05
CA LYS A 23 -17.38 11.76 12.97
C LYS A 23 -15.90 11.71 12.65
N ILE A 24 -15.26 12.85 12.37
CA ILE A 24 -13.86 12.92 11.95
C ILE A 24 -13.09 13.85 12.87
N ASN A 25 -12.10 13.30 13.58
CA ASN A 25 -11.11 14.03 14.35
C ASN A 25 -9.79 14.04 13.57
N LEU A 26 -9.03 15.11 13.71
CA LEU A 26 -7.69 15.27 13.16
C LEU A 26 -6.70 15.37 14.32
N ASN A 27 -5.51 14.77 14.17
CA ASN A 27 -4.44 14.88 15.14
C ASN A 27 -3.73 16.22 15.05
N ILE A 28 -3.71 16.84 13.84
CA ILE A 28 -3.24 18.20 13.62
C ILE A 28 -4.32 18.99 12.85
N PRO A 29 -4.52 20.28 13.12
CA PRO A 29 -5.56 21.12 12.49
C PRO A 29 -5.14 21.60 11.10
N ILE A 30 -4.64 20.71 10.24
CA ILE A 30 -4.19 21.03 8.89
C ILE A 30 -5.01 20.28 7.87
N VAL A 31 -5.52 21.04 6.91
CA VAL A 31 -6.33 20.54 5.79
C VAL A 31 -5.76 21.08 4.48
N SER A 32 -5.51 20.21 3.48
CA SER A 32 -5.16 20.73 2.16
C SER A 32 -6.39 20.99 1.31
N ALA A 33 -6.36 22.14 0.62
CA ALA A 33 -7.47 22.60 -0.20
C ALA A 33 -7.71 21.70 -1.41
N SER A 34 -8.97 21.59 -1.83
CA SER A 34 -9.41 20.87 -3.04
C SER A 34 -9.11 21.67 -4.30
N MET A 35 -7.83 21.95 -4.55
CA MET A 35 -7.35 22.71 -5.70
C MET A 35 -6.58 21.83 -6.67
N ASP A 36 -6.79 22.07 -7.97
CA ASP A 36 -6.06 21.42 -9.04
C ASP A 36 -4.55 21.63 -8.87
N THR A 37 -3.76 20.61 -9.18
CA THR A 37 -2.30 20.55 -9.01
C THR A 37 -1.78 20.71 -7.57
N VAL A 38 -2.65 21.00 -6.60
CA VAL A 38 -2.31 21.12 -5.17
C VAL A 38 -2.61 19.81 -4.42
N THR A 39 -3.89 19.37 -4.40
CA THR A 39 -4.27 18.17 -3.65
C THR A 39 -4.69 17.04 -4.54
N GLU A 40 -3.72 16.25 -4.91
CA GLU A 40 -3.86 14.91 -5.48
C GLU A 40 -3.43 13.84 -4.44
N SER A 41 -3.35 12.57 -4.86
CA SER A 41 -3.03 11.47 -3.94
C SER A 41 -1.73 11.67 -3.15
N LYS A 42 -0.68 12.23 -3.77
CA LYS A 42 0.62 12.45 -3.12
C LYS A 42 0.51 13.41 -1.94
N MET A 43 -0.12 14.58 -2.13
CA MET A 43 -0.34 15.57 -1.08
C MET A 43 -1.29 15.04 -0.01
N ALA A 44 -2.42 14.42 -0.41
CA ALA A 44 -3.39 13.86 0.51
C ALA A 44 -2.77 12.78 1.41
N ILE A 45 -1.90 11.91 0.87
CA ILE A 45 -1.14 10.92 1.65
C ILE A 45 -0.20 11.61 2.64
N SER A 46 0.58 12.59 2.18
CA SER A 46 1.56 13.28 3.03
C SER A 46 0.92 13.98 4.23
N ILE A 47 -0.22 14.65 4.03
CA ILE A 47 -0.96 15.31 5.12
C ILE A 47 -1.63 14.30 6.04
N ALA A 48 -2.25 13.25 5.49
CA ALA A 48 -2.90 12.23 6.31
C ALA A 48 -1.93 11.51 7.25
N LEU A 49 -0.70 11.25 6.79
CA LEU A 49 0.36 10.63 7.60
C LEU A 49 0.83 11.53 8.75
N LYS A 50 0.68 12.84 8.63
CA LYS A 50 0.98 13.80 9.70
C LYS A 50 -0.23 14.07 10.62
N GLY A 51 -1.36 13.40 10.39
CA GLY A 51 -2.56 13.51 11.22
C GLY A 51 -3.57 14.56 10.76
N GLY A 52 -3.35 15.19 9.59
CA GLY A 52 -4.31 16.08 8.93
C GLY A 52 -5.16 15.35 7.90
N ILE A 53 -5.78 16.10 6.98
CA ILE A 53 -6.60 15.55 5.90
C ILE A 53 -6.42 16.33 4.60
N GLY A 54 -6.43 15.62 3.46
CA GLY A 54 -6.41 16.23 2.14
C GLY A 54 -7.72 16.00 1.40
N PHE A 55 -8.23 17.04 0.72
CA PHE A 55 -9.38 16.96 -0.16
C PHE A 55 -8.93 16.93 -1.62
N VAL A 56 -9.07 15.78 -2.27
CA VAL A 56 -8.73 15.63 -3.69
C VAL A 56 -9.67 16.47 -4.54
N HIS A 57 -9.12 17.27 -5.47
CA HIS A 57 -9.89 18.16 -6.32
C HIS A 57 -10.76 17.41 -7.34
N LYS A 58 -11.74 18.11 -7.91
CA LYS A 58 -12.70 17.56 -8.88
C LYS A 58 -12.36 17.81 -10.35
N ASN A 59 -11.30 18.56 -10.64
CA ASN A 59 -10.92 18.90 -12.02
C ASN A 59 -10.21 17.71 -12.71
N MET A 60 -10.92 16.59 -12.80
CA MET A 60 -10.52 15.35 -13.44
C MET A 60 -11.76 14.48 -13.67
N SER A 61 -11.62 13.40 -14.46
CA SER A 61 -12.73 12.46 -14.63
C SER A 61 -13.04 11.71 -13.32
N ILE A 62 -14.24 11.16 -13.21
CA ILE A 62 -14.67 10.35 -12.06
C ILE A 62 -13.72 9.17 -11.83
N ASP A 63 -13.27 8.51 -12.91
CA ASP A 63 -12.34 7.38 -12.83
C ASP A 63 -10.96 7.82 -12.32
N GLN A 64 -10.45 8.96 -12.80
CA GLN A 64 -9.21 9.53 -12.32
C GLN A 64 -9.29 9.92 -10.84
N GLN A 65 -10.36 10.58 -10.40
CA GLN A 65 -10.55 10.93 -8.99
C GLN A 65 -10.66 9.68 -8.11
N SER A 66 -11.42 8.69 -8.55
CA SER A 66 -11.54 7.40 -7.86
C SER A 66 -10.18 6.71 -7.70
N GLU A 67 -9.32 6.76 -8.73
CA GLU A 67 -7.97 6.21 -8.66
C GLU A 67 -7.06 6.99 -7.69
N GLN A 68 -7.16 8.33 -7.63
CA GLN A 68 -6.45 9.14 -6.64
C GLN A 68 -6.87 8.74 -5.21
N ILE A 69 -8.17 8.64 -4.94
CA ILE A 69 -8.69 8.21 -3.63
C ILE A 69 -8.24 6.78 -3.29
N ARG A 70 -8.26 5.88 -4.28
CA ARG A 70 -7.80 4.49 -4.10
C ARG A 70 -6.32 4.45 -3.70
N LYS A 71 -5.47 5.28 -4.30
CA LYS A 71 -4.05 5.42 -3.90
C LYS A 71 -3.90 5.88 -2.46
N VAL A 72 -4.67 6.89 -2.02
CA VAL A 72 -4.67 7.38 -0.64
C VAL A 72 -5.08 6.26 0.33
N LYS A 73 -6.17 5.55 0.05
CA LYS A 73 -6.65 4.45 0.91
C LYS A 73 -5.68 3.27 0.97
N ARG A 74 -4.99 2.98 -0.12
CA ARG A 74 -3.93 1.96 -0.15
C ARG A 74 -2.75 2.32 0.74
N SER A 75 -2.32 3.58 0.71
CA SER A 75 -1.19 4.03 1.56
C SER A 75 -1.51 3.96 3.05
N GLN A 76 -2.75 4.24 3.43
CA GLN A 76 -3.20 4.20 4.82
C GLN A 76 -3.25 2.77 5.40
N SER A 77 -3.59 1.78 4.57
CA SER A 77 -3.73 0.40 5.03
C SER A 77 -2.40 -0.37 5.09
N GLY A 78 -1.31 0.17 4.52
CA GLY A 78 -0.04 -0.56 4.34
C GLY A 78 -0.17 -1.87 3.53
N MET A 79 -1.40 -2.18 3.09
CA MET A 79 -1.74 -3.35 2.31
C MET A 79 -2.25 -2.93 0.92
N ILE A 80 -1.69 -3.52 -0.09
CA ILE A 80 -2.18 -3.41 -1.47
C ILE A 80 -3.45 -4.25 -1.58
N LYS A 81 -4.62 -3.62 -1.67
CA LYS A 81 -5.88 -4.31 -1.98
C LYS A 81 -5.92 -4.60 -3.47
N ASP A 82 -6.46 -5.76 -3.84
CA ASP A 82 -6.54 -6.22 -5.23
C ASP A 82 -5.18 -6.11 -5.96
N PRO A 83 -4.15 -6.83 -5.50
CA PRO A 83 -2.84 -6.80 -6.12
C PRO A 83 -2.92 -7.33 -7.56
N ILE A 84 -2.03 -6.85 -8.43
CA ILE A 84 -1.90 -7.37 -9.78
C ILE A 84 -1.52 -8.85 -9.68
N THR A 85 -2.26 -9.70 -10.36
CA THR A 85 -2.09 -11.16 -10.40
C THR A 85 -1.89 -11.66 -11.80
N LEU A 86 -1.33 -12.84 -11.94
CA LEU A 86 -1.27 -13.60 -13.18
C LEU A 86 -1.84 -15.01 -12.97
N GLY A 87 -2.34 -15.60 -14.04
CA GLY A 87 -2.82 -16.98 -14.05
C GLY A 87 -1.71 -17.99 -14.30
N LEU A 88 -1.99 -19.28 -14.02
CA LEU A 88 -1.06 -20.39 -14.23
C LEU A 88 -0.59 -20.54 -15.70
N GLY A 89 -1.39 -20.09 -16.68
CA GLY A 89 -1.03 -20.13 -18.10
C GLY A 89 -0.08 -19.03 -18.58
N SER A 90 0.29 -18.09 -17.70
CA SER A 90 1.21 -17.00 -18.04
C SER A 90 2.67 -17.48 -18.04
N ASN A 91 3.52 -16.74 -18.76
CA ASN A 91 4.94 -17.04 -18.92
C ASN A 91 5.85 -15.95 -18.34
N VAL A 92 7.15 -16.17 -18.39
CA VAL A 92 8.20 -15.23 -17.92
C VAL A 92 8.10 -13.87 -18.59
N LYS A 93 7.79 -13.81 -19.90
CA LYS A 93 7.65 -12.56 -20.66
C LYS A 93 6.50 -11.71 -20.11
N ASP A 94 5.36 -12.34 -19.83
CA ASP A 94 4.19 -11.67 -19.28
C ASP A 94 4.50 -11.05 -17.91
N ALA A 95 5.10 -11.85 -17.02
CA ALA A 95 5.50 -11.38 -15.69
C ALA A 95 6.49 -10.22 -15.74
N THR A 96 7.52 -10.35 -16.58
CA THR A 96 8.56 -9.31 -16.75
C THR A 96 7.96 -8.00 -17.26
N SER A 97 7.08 -8.08 -18.28
CA SER A 97 6.41 -6.92 -18.86
C SER A 97 5.54 -6.19 -17.82
N ILE A 98 4.72 -6.94 -17.08
CA ILE A 98 3.83 -6.39 -16.04
C ILE A 98 4.62 -5.79 -14.89
N MET A 99 5.67 -6.46 -14.41
CA MET A 99 6.54 -5.95 -13.35
C MET A 99 7.22 -4.65 -13.74
N LYS A 100 7.74 -4.56 -14.97
CA LYS A 100 8.38 -3.34 -15.51
C LYS A 100 7.38 -2.20 -15.65
N LYS A 101 6.22 -2.46 -16.29
CA LYS A 101 5.16 -1.46 -16.50
C LYS A 101 4.64 -0.87 -15.19
N ASN A 102 4.45 -1.69 -14.16
CA ASN A 102 3.84 -1.29 -12.90
C ASN A 102 4.87 -1.01 -11.79
N GLN A 103 6.18 -1.13 -12.07
CA GLN A 103 7.29 -0.94 -11.12
C GLN A 103 7.13 -1.80 -9.85
N ILE A 104 6.69 -3.04 -10.02
CA ILE A 104 6.50 -4.02 -8.95
C ILE A 104 7.54 -5.14 -9.02
N GLY A 105 7.96 -5.64 -7.86
CA GLY A 105 9.00 -6.68 -7.76
C GLY A 105 8.47 -8.07 -7.48
N GLY A 106 7.17 -8.33 -7.68
CA GLY A 106 6.58 -9.66 -7.56
C GLY A 106 5.08 -9.66 -7.75
N ILE A 107 4.59 -10.78 -8.28
CA ILE A 107 3.21 -10.97 -8.71
C ILE A 107 2.69 -12.28 -8.10
N PRO A 108 1.59 -12.26 -7.34
CA PRO A 108 0.88 -13.46 -6.93
C PRO A 108 0.28 -14.18 -8.14
N ILE A 109 0.35 -15.50 -8.12
CA ILE A 109 -0.23 -16.37 -9.16
C ILE A 109 -1.50 -17.00 -8.62
N ILE A 110 -2.56 -16.93 -9.40
CA ILE A 110 -3.88 -17.47 -9.05
C ILE A 110 -4.33 -18.53 -10.07
N ASN A 111 -5.19 -19.42 -9.62
CA ASN A 111 -5.85 -20.39 -10.50
C ASN A 111 -7.17 -19.82 -11.08
N SER A 112 -7.86 -20.61 -11.89
CA SER A 112 -9.18 -20.27 -12.47
C SER A 112 -10.27 -20.01 -11.43
N SER A 113 -10.13 -20.55 -10.23
CA SER A 113 -11.04 -20.34 -9.08
C SER A 113 -10.69 -19.11 -8.24
N ASN A 114 -9.67 -18.33 -8.69
CA ASN A 114 -9.14 -17.15 -7.99
C ASN A 114 -8.44 -17.48 -6.65
N ASP A 115 -7.99 -18.75 -6.48
CA ASP A 115 -7.19 -19.13 -5.32
C ASP A 115 -5.72 -18.84 -5.56
N LEU A 116 -5.03 -18.41 -4.51
CA LEU A 116 -3.59 -18.16 -4.53
C LEU A 116 -2.82 -19.49 -4.60
N VAL A 117 -2.07 -19.71 -5.67
CA VAL A 117 -1.31 -20.94 -5.91
C VAL A 117 0.21 -20.75 -5.92
N GLY A 118 0.68 -19.51 -6.04
CA GLY A 118 2.11 -19.21 -6.07
C GLY A 118 2.41 -17.73 -6.02
N ILE A 119 3.70 -17.40 -6.01
CA ILE A 119 4.21 -16.06 -6.21
C ILE A 119 5.46 -16.11 -7.07
N VAL A 120 5.59 -15.17 -7.99
CA VAL A 120 6.81 -14.95 -8.78
C VAL A 120 7.40 -13.60 -8.42
N THR A 121 8.70 -13.55 -8.21
CA THR A 121 9.44 -12.35 -7.82
C THR A 121 10.56 -12.05 -8.82
N ASN A 122 11.14 -10.85 -8.74
CA ASN A 122 12.33 -10.50 -9.54
C ASN A 122 13.49 -11.49 -9.34
N ARG A 123 13.58 -12.15 -8.18
CA ARG A 123 14.59 -13.16 -7.90
C ARG A 123 14.38 -14.40 -8.77
N ASP A 124 13.14 -14.84 -8.90
CA ASP A 124 12.78 -16.03 -9.70
C ASP A 124 12.99 -15.78 -11.20
N LEU A 125 12.74 -14.55 -11.67
CA LEU A 125 12.89 -14.16 -13.07
C LEU A 125 14.35 -13.88 -13.46
N ARG A 126 15.21 -13.47 -12.52
CA ARG A 126 16.58 -13.00 -12.81
C ARG A 126 17.43 -14.01 -13.56
N PHE A 127 17.24 -15.30 -13.29
CA PHE A 127 18.04 -16.38 -13.86
C PHE A 127 17.38 -17.06 -15.06
N GLN A 128 16.20 -16.60 -15.46
CA GLN A 128 15.48 -17.16 -16.60
C GLN A 128 15.95 -16.49 -17.89
N LYS A 129 16.63 -17.28 -18.74
CA LYS A 129 17.04 -16.84 -20.09
C LYS A 129 15.93 -17.05 -21.12
N ASP A 130 15.12 -18.08 -20.91
CA ASP A 130 13.98 -18.38 -21.78
C ASP A 130 12.72 -17.69 -21.24
N HIS A 131 12.20 -16.76 -22.00
CA HIS A 131 11.02 -15.99 -21.65
C HIS A 131 9.70 -16.71 -21.91
N THR A 132 9.74 -17.90 -22.53
CA THR A 132 8.55 -18.72 -22.84
C THR A 132 8.21 -19.69 -21.72
N VAL A 133 9.10 -19.89 -20.76
CA VAL A 133 8.91 -20.77 -19.60
C VAL A 133 7.65 -20.39 -18.84
N SER A 134 6.85 -21.39 -18.48
CA SER A 134 5.62 -21.22 -17.70
C SER A 134 5.93 -20.74 -16.27
N LEU A 135 5.12 -19.78 -15.76
CA LEU A 135 5.26 -19.34 -14.37
C LEU A 135 5.02 -20.46 -13.36
N SER A 136 4.24 -21.48 -13.73
CA SER A 136 3.98 -22.65 -12.87
C SER A 136 5.22 -23.49 -12.54
N GLU A 137 6.27 -23.38 -13.38
CA GLU A 137 7.54 -24.09 -13.19
C GLU A 137 8.48 -23.36 -12.26
N ILE A 138 8.49 -22.02 -12.32
CA ILE A 138 9.46 -21.17 -11.62
C ILE A 138 8.89 -20.49 -10.36
N MET A 139 7.56 -20.45 -10.21
CA MET A 139 6.94 -19.80 -9.06
C MET A 139 7.25 -20.51 -7.73
N THR A 140 7.35 -19.74 -6.68
CA THR A 140 7.38 -20.27 -5.31
C THR A 140 5.97 -20.75 -4.95
N LYS A 141 5.80 -22.08 -4.74
CA LYS A 141 4.52 -22.74 -4.42
C LYS A 141 4.26 -22.78 -2.91
N ARG A 142 5.32 -22.96 -2.10
CA ARG A 142 5.20 -22.97 -0.64
C ARG A 142 5.14 -21.55 -0.10
N LEU A 143 3.93 -21.01 0.01
CA LEU A 143 3.69 -19.63 0.38
C LEU A 143 3.55 -19.47 1.90
N ILE A 144 4.14 -18.40 2.41
CA ILE A 144 3.80 -17.84 3.71
C ILE A 144 2.72 -16.78 3.45
N THR A 145 1.56 -16.97 4.06
CA THR A 145 0.40 -16.07 3.92
C THR A 145 -0.06 -15.61 5.29
N ALA A 146 -0.84 -14.54 5.33
CA ALA A 146 -1.52 -14.09 6.54
C ALA A 146 -3.01 -13.89 6.27
N LYS A 147 -3.80 -13.92 7.35
CA LYS A 147 -5.24 -13.69 7.27
C LYS A 147 -5.54 -12.19 7.21
N MET A 148 -6.68 -11.84 6.63
CA MET A 148 -7.22 -10.49 6.66
C MET A 148 -7.34 -9.98 8.12
N GLY A 149 -6.92 -8.73 8.37
CA GLY A 149 -6.93 -8.11 9.71
C GLY A 149 -5.59 -8.16 10.44
N ILE A 150 -4.54 -8.76 9.84
CA ILE A 150 -3.19 -8.71 10.40
C ILE A 150 -2.71 -7.25 10.53
N THR A 151 -2.05 -6.91 11.63
CA THR A 151 -1.41 -5.61 11.83
C THR A 151 -0.10 -5.51 11.05
N LEU A 152 0.35 -4.28 10.77
CA LEU A 152 1.63 -4.07 10.05
C LEU A 152 2.83 -4.60 10.85
N ASP A 153 2.80 -4.50 12.19
CA ASP A 153 3.88 -5.02 13.04
C ASP A 153 3.95 -6.54 13.03
N GLU A 154 2.80 -7.22 13.05
CA GLU A 154 2.75 -8.67 12.91
C GLU A 154 3.20 -9.11 11.52
N ALA A 155 2.78 -8.39 10.47
CA ALA A 155 3.22 -8.64 9.11
C ALA A 155 4.75 -8.49 8.98
N GLU A 156 5.32 -7.44 9.56
CA GLU A 156 6.78 -7.23 9.57
C GLU A 156 7.52 -8.37 10.28
N LYS A 157 7.03 -8.82 11.44
CA LYS A 157 7.60 -9.97 12.14
C LYS A 157 7.61 -11.23 11.29
N LEU A 158 6.51 -11.50 10.55
CA LEU A 158 6.43 -12.64 9.63
C LEU A 158 7.41 -12.48 8.46
N LEU A 159 7.48 -11.30 7.83
CA LEU A 159 8.41 -11.02 6.73
C LEU A 159 9.87 -11.24 7.17
N LYS A 160 10.25 -10.72 8.34
CA LYS A 160 11.60 -10.90 8.91
C LYS A 160 11.89 -12.36 9.28
N LYS A 161 10.96 -13.04 9.97
CA LYS A 161 11.11 -14.43 10.39
C LYS A 161 11.35 -15.36 9.21
N HIS A 162 10.61 -15.17 8.12
CA HIS A 162 10.69 -16.03 6.94
C HIS A 162 11.62 -15.49 5.84
N LYS A 163 12.28 -14.32 6.07
CA LYS A 163 13.18 -13.67 5.11
C LYS A 163 12.56 -13.44 3.74
N ILE A 164 11.27 -13.04 3.74
CA ILE A 164 10.49 -12.74 2.54
C ILE A 164 10.18 -11.24 2.49
N GLU A 165 10.01 -10.70 1.29
CA GLU A 165 9.70 -9.28 1.08
C GLU A 165 8.22 -9.01 0.81
N LYS A 166 7.44 -10.06 0.56
CA LYS A 166 6.04 -9.99 0.17
C LYS A 166 5.23 -11.01 0.93
N LEU A 167 4.14 -10.55 1.54
CA LEU A 167 3.24 -11.35 2.34
C LEU A 167 1.84 -11.28 1.72
N PRO A 168 1.40 -12.31 0.99
CA PRO A 168 0.04 -12.38 0.49
C PRO A 168 -0.95 -12.49 1.65
N ILE A 169 -2.04 -11.73 1.56
CA ILE A 169 -3.13 -11.76 2.53
C ILE A 169 -4.29 -12.50 1.91
N THR A 170 -4.80 -13.49 2.64
CA THR A 170 -5.84 -14.37 2.12
C THR A 170 -7.08 -14.40 3.00
N LYS A 171 -8.22 -14.70 2.38
CA LYS A 171 -9.47 -15.09 3.04
C LYS A 171 -9.84 -16.50 2.56
N GLY A 172 -9.60 -17.50 3.40
CA GLY A 172 -9.49 -18.88 2.93
C GLY A 172 -8.30 -19.01 1.97
N ASN A 173 -8.52 -19.57 0.78
CA ASN A 173 -7.50 -19.70 -0.25
C ASN A 173 -7.45 -18.49 -1.20
N LYS A 174 -8.44 -17.57 -1.14
CA LYS A 174 -8.54 -16.44 -2.06
C LYS A 174 -7.62 -15.30 -1.64
N LEU A 175 -6.89 -14.77 -2.60
CA LEU A 175 -6.05 -13.59 -2.42
C LEU A 175 -6.94 -12.35 -2.25
N VAL A 176 -6.72 -11.59 -1.16
CA VAL A 176 -7.45 -10.33 -0.88
C VAL A 176 -6.53 -9.13 -0.74
N GLY A 177 -5.23 -9.36 -0.64
CA GLY A 177 -4.27 -8.28 -0.56
C GLY A 177 -2.82 -8.77 -0.57
N LEU A 178 -1.91 -7.81 -0.59
CA LEU A 178 -0.47 -8.03 -0.53
C LEU A 178 0.16 -6.97 0.37
N ILE A 179 0.97 -7.37 1.32
CA ILE A 179 1.81 -6.47 2.12
C ILE A 179 3.25 -6.66 1.66
N THR A 180 3.97 -5.56 1.40
CA THR A 180 5.40 -5.63 1.09
C THR A 180 6.22 -5.00 2.20
N TYR A 181 7.44 -5.49 2.40
CA TYR A 181 8.37 -4.92 3.37
C TYR A 181 8.69 -3.45 3.07
N LYS A 182 8.76 -3.10 1.78
CA LYS A 182 8.97 -1.72 1.32
C LYS A 182 7.83 -0.77 1.74
N ASP A 183 6.59 -1.24 1.71
CA ASP A 183 5.42 -0.44 2.12
C ASP A 183 5.39 -0.25 3.65
N ILE A 184 5.77 -1.27 4.42
CA ILE A 184 5.92 -1.16 5.88
C ILE A 184 7.01 -0.14 6.24
N GLN A 185 8.18 -0.20 5.59
CA GLN A 185 9.27 0.76 5.85
C GLN A 185 8.86 2.19 5.51
N LYS A 186 8.17 2.39 4.39
CA LYS A 186 7.64 3.72 4.03
C LYS A 186 6.67 4.25 5.08
N ASN A 187 5.76 3.41 5.58
CA ASN A 187 4.83 3.81 6.64
C ASN A 187 5.57 4.20 7.93
N LYS A 188 6.57 3.43 8.35
CA LYS A 188 7.38 3.75 9.56
C LYS A 188 8.16 5.05 9.40
N ALA A 189 8.91 5.21 8.32
CA ALA A 189 9.67 6.43 8.05
C ALA A 189 8.79 7.71 7.96
N MET A 190 7.49 7.54 7.75
CA MET A 190 6.51 8.63 7.69
C MET A 190 5.82 8.90 9.03
N THR A 191 5.85 7.95 9.97
CA THR A 191 5.34 8.13 11.35
C THR A 191 6.40 8.73 12.27
N ASP A 192 7.69 8.52 11.99
CA ASP A 192 8.81 8.98 12.82
C ASP A 192 9.35 10.37 12.42
N ALA A 193 8.77 11.01 11.40
CA ALA A 193 9.11 12.36 10.91
C ALA A 193 8.00 13.36 11.18
#